data_f74072361bff4ffcc0c65a123f7daf4f
#
_entry.id   f74072361bff4ffcc0c65a123f7daf4f
#
_cell.length_a   1.000
_cell.length_b   1.000
_cell.length_c   1.000
_cell.angle_alpha   90.00
_cell.angle_beta   90.00
_cell.angle_gamma   90.00
#
_symmetry.space_group_name_H-M   'P 1'
#
loop_
_entity.id
_entity.type
_entity.pdbx_description
1 polymer ?
#
loop_
_entity_poly.entity_id
_entity_poly.type
_entity_poly.pdbx_seq_one_letter_code
_entity_poly.pdbx_strand_id
1 'polypeptide(L)'
;GSAEVTVDTTADKVKVDEFDAIIVPGGYAPDKMRLHQPMVDLIREAHNEGKIIAAVCHGPQLLISADIVRGRRMTSWPSVAVDLKNAGATWIDEPVVRDGNIITSRKPADLPKFNKVIIKALI
;
A
#
# COMPACT_ATOMS: atom_id res chain seq x y z
N GLY A 1 -1.01 3.55 -20.50
CA GLY A 1 0.34 3.93 -20.15
C GLY A 1 1.12 2.82 -19.50
N SER A 2 2.38 3.01 -19.34
CA SER A 2 3.24 2.06 -18.65
C SER A 2 3.01 2.18 -17.14
N ALA A 3 3.06 1.04 -16.45
CA ALA A 3 3.01 1.04 -15.01
C ALA A 3 4.32 1.60 -14.45
N GLU A 4 4.23 2.53 -13.55
CA GLU A 4 5.38 3.07 -12.86
C GLU A 4 5.26 2.83 -11.37
N VAL A 5 6.40 2.48 -10.77
CA VAL A 5 6.50 2.21 -9.35
C VAL A 5 7.39 3.28 -8.73
N THR A 6 6.89 3.94 -7.71
CA THR A 6 7.63 4.98 -7.03
C THR A 6 7.79 4.60 -5.57
N VAL A 7 9.00 4.19 -5.19
CA VAL A 7 9.30 3.76 -3.82
C VAL A 7 10.50 4.50 -3.24
N ASP A 8 11.52 4.76 -4.06
CA ASP A 8 12.81 5.25 -3.60
C ASP A 8 13.06 6.73 -3.88
N THR A 9 12.12 7.39 -4.55
CA THR A 9 12.30 8.80 -4.86
C THR A 9 11.86 9.70 -3.70
N THR A 10 12.31 10.95 -3.73
CA THR A 10 11.89 11.94 -2.75
C THR A 10 10.45 12.33 -3.02
N ALA A 11 9.55 12.02 -2.10
CA ALA A 11 8.11 12.16 -2.30
C ALA A 11 7.66 13.59 -2.60
N ASP A 12 8.35 14.59 -2.07
CA ASP A 12 8.04 15.99 -2.30
C ASP A 12 8.33 16.47 -3.73
N LYS A 13 9.04 15.64 -4.51
CA LYS A 13 9.37 15.95 -5.92
C LYS A 13 8.53 15.16 -6.91
N VAL A 14 7.65 14.29 -6.43
CA VAL A 14 6.85 13.41 -7.29
C VAL A 14 5.42 13.96 -7.38
N LYS A 15 4.90 13.98 -8.59
CA LYS A 15 3.49 14.34 -8.83
C LYS A 15 2.67 13.08 -9.04
N VAL A 16 1.47 13.06 -8.47
CA VAL A 16 0.59 11.88 -8.50
C VAL A 16 0.26 11.44 -9.92
N ASP A 17 0.11 12.35 -10.85
CA ASP A 17 -0.23 12.02 -12.24
C ASP A 17 0.94 11.43 -13.05
N GLU A 18 2.13 11.34 -12.48
CA GLU A 18 3.30 10.76 -13.15
C GLU A 18 3.35 9.24 -13.09
N PHE A 19 2.46 8.58 -12.33
CA PHE A 19 2.49 7.13 -12.17
C PHE A 19 1.08 6.55 -12.04
N ASP A 20 0.96 5.23 -12.24
CA ASP A 20 -0.31 4.50 -12.15
C ASP A 20 -0.46 3.74 -10.83
N ALA A 21 0.64 3.47 -10.14
CA ALA A 21 0.62 2.71 -8.90
C ALA A 21 1.78 3.10 -7.99
N ILE A 22 1.55 2.96 -6.68
CA ILE A 22 2.59 3.04 -5.67
C ILE A 22 2.68 1.68 -4.99
N ILE A 23 3.89 1.13 -4.88
CA ILE A 23 4.12 -0.10 -4.15
C ILE A 23 4.93 0.21 -2.91
N VAL A 24 4.38 -0.14 -1.75
CA VAL A 24 5.04 0.05 -0.46
C VAL A 24 5.66 -1.27 -0.03
N PRO A 25 6.99 -1.37 0.00
CA PRO A 25 7.67 -2.61 0.37
C PRO A 25 7.56 -2.90 1.87
N GLY A 26 7.95 -4.11 2.23
CA GLY A 26 8.01 -4.52 3.64
C GLY A 26 9.31 -4.09 4.32
N GLY A 27 9.65 -4.79 5.39
CA GLY A 27 10.84 -4.51 6.17
C GLY A 27 10.67 -3.31 7.09
N TYR A 28 11.77 -2.61 7.35
CA TYR A 28 11.76 -1.45 8.24
C TYR A 28 11.42 -0.13 7.55
N ALA A 29 11.41 -0.12 6.21
CA ALA A 29 11.16 1.09 5.45
C ALA A 29 9.79 1.73 5.75
N PRO A 30 8.69 0.97 5.84
CA PRO A 30 7.37 1.58 6.14
C PRO A 30 7.33 2.30 7.48
N ASP A 31 8.01 1.75 8.49
CA ASP A 31 8.04 2.37 9.81
C ASP A 31 8.74 3.73 9.77
N LYS A 32 9.82 3.84 9.00
CA LYS A 32 10.52 5.12 8.81
C LYS A 32 9.74 6.06 7.92
N MET A 33 9.12 5.54 6.87
CA MET A 33 8.35 6.35 5.92
C MET A 33 7.15 7.05 6.56
N ARG A 34 6.55 6.46 7.59
CA ARG A 34 5.41 7.07 8.24
C ARG A 34 5.75 8.34 9.02
N LEU A 35 7.05 8.58 9.28
CA LEU A 35 7.54 9.82 9.87
C LEU A 35 7.82 10.90 8.82
N HIS A 36 7.78 10.54 7.54
CA HIS A 36 8.07 11.46 6.45
C HIS A 36 6.75 11.94 5.85
N GLN A 37 6.33 13.14 6.26
CA GLN A 37 5.02 13.66 5.88
C GLN A 37 4.79 13.75 4.36
N PRO A 38 5.77 14.16 3.53
CA PRO A 38 5.56 14.15 2.08
C PRO A 38 5.20 12.77 1.52
N MET A 39 5.77 11.69 2.06
CA MET A 39 5.44 10.33 1.63
C MET A 39 4.00 9.97 2.03
N VAL A 40 3.60 10.28 3.25
CA VAL A 40 2.24 10.04 3.73
C VAL A 40 1.23 10.81 2.87
N ASP A 41 1.53 12.07 2.58
CA ASP A 41 0.67 12.91 1.74
C ASP A 41 0.57 12.38 0.31
N LEU A 42 1.68 11.88 -0.24
CA LEU A 42 1.70 11.28 -1.58
C LEU A 42 0.77 10.07 -1.66
N ILE A 43 0.84 9.19 -0.66
CA ILE A 43 -0.03 8.01 -0.60
C ILE A 43 -1.50 8.43 -0.55
N ARG A 44 -1.82 9.39 0.30
CA ARG A 44 -3.21 9.87 0.44
C ARG A 44 -3.71 10.48 -0.86
N GLU A 45 -2.91 11.32 -1.48
CA GLU A 45 -3.26 11.98 -2.73
C GLU A 45 -3.44 10.96 -3.86
N ALA A 46 -2.52 9.99 -3.97
CA ALA A 46 -2.61 8.93 -4.98
C ALA A 46 -3.88 8.11 -4.79
N HIS A 47 -4.24 7.79 -3.54
CA HIS A 47 -5.47 7.06 -3.24
C HIS A 47 -6.69 7.86 -3.69
N ASN A 48 -6.73 9.16 -3.39
CA ASN A 48 -7.83 10.03 -3.77
C ASN A 48 -7.97 10.17 -5.28
N GLU A 49 -6.87 10.06 -6.02
CA GLU A 49 -6.86 10.10 -7.48
C GLU A 49 -7.20 8.73 -8.12
N GLY A 50 -7.49 7.72 -7.30
CA GLY A 50 -7.83 6.39 -7.79
C GLY A 50 -6.65 5.56 -8.26
N LYS A 51 -5.43 5.96 -7.95
CA LYS A 51 -4.24 5.18 -8.28
C LYS A 51 -4.19 3.90 -7.45
N ILE A 52 -3.49 2.89 -7.97
CA ILE A 52 -3.29 1.64 -7.25
C ILE A 52 -2.29 1.86 -6.12
N ILE A 53 -2.68 1.48 -4.91
CA ILE A 53 -1.82 1.49 -3.74
C ILE A 53 -1.62 0.04 -3.33
N ALA A 54 -0.40 -0.47 -3.45
CA ALA A 54 -0.08 -1.85 -3.12
C ALA A 54 0.92 -1.89 -1.98
N ALA A 55 0.66 -2.71 -0.97
CA ALA A 55 1.52 -2.79 0.21
C ALA A 55 1.68 -4.24 0.66
N VAL A 56 2.88 -4.63 1.03
CA VAL A 56 3.20 -5.98 1.47
C VAL A 56 3.84 -5.98 2.85
N CYS A 57 3.56 -7.01 3.63
CA CYS A 57 4.20 -7.26 4.92
C CYS A 57 3.88 -6.14 5.91
N HIS A 58 4.87 -5.29 6.25
CA HIS A 58 4.70 -4.13 7.13
C HIS A 58 4.25 -2.86 6.36
N GLY A 59 4.23 -2.93 5.02
CA GLY A 59 3.83 -1.80 4.18
C GLY A 59 2.50 -1.14 4.56
N PRO A 60 1.47 -1.92 4.94
CA PRO A 60 0.20 -1.33 5.36
C PRO A 60 0.28 -0.33 6.52
N GLN A 61 1.34 -0.33 7.31
CA GLN A 61 1.54 0.69 8.35
C GLN A 61 1.56 2.09 7.76
N LEU A 62 2.16 2.25 6.58
CA LEU A 62 2.18 3.55 5.91
C LEU A 62 0.77 3.97 5.46
N LEU A 63 -0.04 3.02 5.05
CA LEU A 63 -1.42 3.28 4.67
C LEU A 63 -2.28 3.72 5.87
N ILE A 64 -1.99 3.17 7.04
CA ILE A 64 -2.63 3.61 8.29
C ILE A 64 -2.30 5.09 8.54
N SER A 65 -1.04 5.46 8.41
CA SER A 65 -0.61 6.85 8.61
C SER A 65 -1.24 7.80 7.59
N ALA A 66 -1.52 7.32 6.38
CA ALA A 66 -2.21 8.11 5.36
C ALA A 66 -3.73 8.17 5.56
N ASP A 67 -4.26 7.45 6.56
CA ASP A 67 -5.69 7.43 6.90
C ASP A 67 -6.59 6.98 5.74
N ILE A 68 -6.18 5.90 5.06
CA ILE A 68 -6.92 5.37 3.90
C ILE A 68 -7.42 3.94 4.11
N VAL A 69 -7.31 3.41 5.33
CA VAL A 69 -7.64 2.00 5.60
C VAL A 69 -9.01 1.78 6.22
N ARG A 70 -9.65 2.82 6.73
CA ARG A 70 -10.94 2.70 7.43
C ARG A 70 -12.01 2.14 6.50
N GLY A 71 -12.67 1.06 6.95
CA GLY A 71 -13.71 0.42 6.17
C GLY A 71 -13.20 -0.47 5.04
N ARG A 72 -11.89 -0.66 4.93
CA ARG A 72 -11.30 -1.47 3.86
C ARG A 72 -11.00 -2.89 4.33
N ARG A 73 -11.08 -3.84 3.40
CA ARG A 73 -10.59 -5.20 3.62
C ARG A 73 -9.12 -5.22 3.22
N MET A 74 -8.28 -5.74 4.11
CA MET A 74 -6.82 -5.70 3.93
C MET A 74 -6.16 -6.91 4.58
N THR A 75 -4.95 -7.18 4.16
CA THR A 75 -4.07 -8.11 4.85
C THR A 75 -2.71 -7.47 5.08
N SER A 76 -1.84 -8.15 5.82
CA SER A 76 -0.52 -7.65 6.18
C SER A 76 0.29 -8.77 6.82
N TRP A 77 1.52 -8.47 7.18
CA TRP A 77 2.24 -9.30 8.13
C TRP A 77 1.39 -9.45 9.40
N PRO A 78 1.32 -10.65 9.99
CA PRO A 78 0.38 -10.90 11.10
C PRO A 78 0.49 -9.94 12.28
N SER A 79 1.69 -9.45 12.59
CA SER A 79 1.85 -8.51 13.73
C SER A 79 1.18 -7.16 13.48
N VAL A 80 0.91 -6.80 12.23
CA VAL A 80 0.26 -5.54 11.87
C VAL A 80 -1.27 -5.66 11.88
N ALA A 81 -1.80 -6.88 12.01
CA ALA A 81 -3.25 -7.11 12.00
C ALA A 81 -3.99 -6.28 13.05
N VAL A 82 -3.46 -6.22 14.27
CA VAL A 82 -4.10 -5.47 15.35
C VAL A 82 -4.12 -3.97 15.03
N ASP A 83 -3.06 -3.46 14.41
CA ASP A 83 -2.99 -2.05 14.05
C ASP A 83 -4.01 -1.69 12.97
N LEU A 84 -4.18 -2.57 11.97
CA LEU A 84 -5.18 -2.37 10.94
C LEU A 84 -6.60 -2.42 11.51
N LYS A 85 -6.87 -3.37 12.40
CA LYS A 85 -8.18 -3.47 13.04
C LYS A 85 -8.48 -2.24 13.87
N ASN A 86 -7.50 -1.73 14.62
CA ASN A 86 -7.66 -0.53 15.42
C ASN A 86 -7.86 0.71 14.56
N ALA A 87 -7.33 0.70 13.34
CA ALA A 87 -7.52 1.80 12.39
C ALA A 87 -8.84 1.71 11.61
N GLY A 88 -9.65 0.69 11.87
CA GLY A 88 -10.96 0.54 11.25
C GLY A 88 -11.00 -0.36 10.02
N ALA A 89 -9.91 -1.06 9.71
CA ALA A 89 -9.88 -2.01 8.60
C ALA A 89 -10.36 -3.40 9.04
N THR A 90 -10.81 -4.20 8.07
CA THR A 90 -11.10 -5.61 8.27
C THR A 90 -9.89 -6.41 7.80
N TRP A 91 -9.20 -7.08 8.72
CA TRP A 91 -8.03 -7.87 8.39
C TRP A 91 -8.45 -9.28 7.98
N ILE A 92 -7.92 -9.74 6.85
CA ILE A 92 -8.23 -11.06 6.27
C ILE A 92 -6.93 -11.81 6.07
N ASP A 93 -6.85 -13.04 6.59
CA ASP A 93 -5.66 -13.89 6.47
C ASP A 93 -5.65 -14.61 5.13
N GLU A 94 -5.30 -13.88 4.09
CA GLU A 94 -5.22 -14.35 2.71
C GLU A 94 -3.90 -13.90 2.10
N PRO A 95 -3.36 -14.63 1.11
CA PRO A 95 -2.12 -14.23 0.45
C PRO A 95 -2.17 -12.84 -0.17
N VAL A 96 -3.30 -12.49 -0.77
CA VAL A 96 -3.52 -11.17 -1.36
C VAL A 96 -4.97 -10.77 -1.12
N VAL A 97 -5.17 -9.52 -0.72
CA VAL A 97 -6.51 -8.94 -0.60
C VAL A 97 -6.55 -7.66 -1.44
N ARG A 98 -7.53 -7.57 -2.33
CA ARG A 98 -7.78 -6.37 -3.10
C ARG A 98 -9.12 -5.78 -2.69
N ASP A 99 -9.11 -4.50 -2.37
CA ASP A 99 -10.34 -3.73 -2.11
C ASP A 99 -10.24 -2.42 -2.89
N GLY A 100 -10.94 -2.39 -4.04
CA GLY A 100 -10.87 -1.23 -4.93
C GLY A 100 -9.45 -1.05 -5.46
N ASN A 101 -8.86 0.10 -5.16
CA ASN A 101 -7.50 0.44 -5.58
C ASN A 101 -6.42 0.10 -4.54
N ILE A 102 -6.81 -0.55 -3.43
CA ILE A 102 -5.83 -0.97 -2.41
C ILE A 102 -5.62 -2.47 -2.53
N ILE A 103 -4.35 -2.88 -2.69
CA ILE A 103 -3.94 -4.27 -2.81
C ILE A 103 -2.90 -4.54 -1.72
N THR A 104 -3.14 -5.54 -0.89
CA THR A 104 -2.24 -5.88 0.21
C THR A 104 -1.87 -7.35 0.19
N SER A 105 -0.70 -7.68 0.76
CA SER A 105 -0.19 -9.03 0.86
C SER A 105 0.55 -9.20 2.18
N ARG A 106 0.75 -10.45 2.62
CA ARG A 106 1.23 -10.75 3.97
C ARG A 106 2.75 -10.81 4.09
N LYS A 107 3.40 -11.46 3.14
CA LYS A 107 4.81 -11.86 3.30
C LYS A 107 5.45 -12.15 1.95
N PRO A 108 6.80 -12.26 1.89
CA PRO A 108 7.50 -12.48 0.63
C PRO A 108 7.03 -13.73 -0.14
N ALA A 109 6.64 -14.80 0.54
CA ALA A 109 6.13 -16.00 -0.12
C ALA A 109 4.87 -15.74 -0.94
N ASP A 110 4.12 -14.69 -0.65
CA ASP A 110 2.88 -14.33 -1.35
C ASP A 110 3.14 -13.44 -2.58
N LEU A 111 4.37 -12.97 -2.80
CA LEU A 111 4.69 -12.01 -3.86
C LEU A 111 4.29 -12.44 -5.27
N PRO A 112 4.43 -13.71 -5.68
CA PRO A 112 3.96 -14.09 -7.01
C PRO A 112 2.48 -13.80 -7.25
N LYS A 113 1.62 -14.08 -6.26
CA LYS A 113 0.20 -13.78 -6.34
C LYS A 113 -0.07 -12.29 -6.27
N PHE A 114 0.65 -11.60 -5.39
CA PHE A 114 0.56 -10.15 -5.23
C PHE A 114 0.87 -9.43 -6.53
N ASN A 115 1.98 -9.80 -7.18
CA ASN A 115 2.38 -9.20 -8.45
C ASN A 115 1.34 -9.44 -9.54
N LYS A 116 0.75 -10.63 -9.61
CA LYS A 116 -0.29 -10.92 -10.60
C LYS A 116 -1.52 -10.03 -10.41
N VAL A 117 -1.93 -9.81 -9.19
CA VAL A 117 -3.10 -8.96 -8.89
C VAL A 117 -2.80 -7.51 -9.27
N ILE A 118 -1.60 -7.02 -8.97
CA ILE A 118 -1.19 -5.67 -9.34
C ILE A 118 -1.20 -5.49 -10.86
N ILE A 119 -0.57 -6.42 -11.59
CA ILE A 119 -0.52 -6.35 -13.05
C ILE A 119 -1.92 -6.33 -13.63
N LYS A 120 -2.79 -7.20 -13.13
CA LYS A 120 -4.17 -7.27 -13.58
C LYS A 120 -4.93 -5.97 -13.33
N ALA A 121 -4.66 -5.31 -12.21
CA ALA A 121 -5.28 -4.04 -11.88
C ALA A 121 -4.82 -2.89 -12.78
N LEU A 122 -3.60 -3.00 -13.35
CA LEU A 122 -3.01 -1.96 -14.18
C LEU A 122 -3.35 -2.11 -15.68
N ILE A 123 -3.90 -3.25 -16.07
CA ILE A 123 -4.35 -3.50 -17.44
C ILE A 123 -5.78 -3.00 -17.59
#